data_77606bab6302c8ba9eebcc7a4bb088cc
#
_entry.id   77606bab6302c8ba9eebcc7a4bb088cc
#
_cell.length_a   1.000
_cell.length_b   1.000
_cell.length_c   1.000
_cell.angle_alpha   90.00
_cell.angle_beta   90.00
_cell.angle_gamma   90.00
#
_symmetry.space_group_name_H-M   'P 1'
#
loop_
_entity.id
_entity.type
_entity.pdbx_description
1 polymer ?
#
loop_
_entity_poly.entity_id
_entity_poly.type
_entity_poly.pdbx_seq_one_letter_code
_entity_poly.pdbx_strand_id
1 'polypeptide(L)'
;MALYLPPYRVDLQKWCEWTGADWQKIQHVVGDGFRLLGPDQSVYTMAANALLRLIRNYEIDPTRIRYLALGTESSTDNSAGAIIVKGMLDEALRALGLPPIARNCEVPEFKHACLGGIYALKSAVRFLSTDGDDSLAVVVCADKALYERGSSGEPTQGAGAVAMLLEAKPRLATINLRHAGTASEYRGIDFRK
;
A
#
# COMPACT_ATOMS: atom_id res chain seq x y z
N MET A 1 -0.59 -2.24 -12.19
CA MET A 1 -0.62 -2.47 -10.72
C MET A 1 -0.09 -3.86 -10.40
N ALA A 2 0.51 -4.03 -9.22
CA ALA A 2 0.93 -5.32 -8.69
C ALA A 2 0.50 -5.47 -7.23
N LEU A 3 0.22 -6.70 -6.82
CA LEU A 3 -0.24 -7.05 -5.49
C LEU A 3 0.79 -7.94 -4.79
N TYR A 4 0.92 -7.74 -3.48
CA TYR A 4 1.53 -8.73 -2.61
C TYR A 4 0.55 -9.10 -1.49
N LEU A 5 0.24 -10.37 -1.40
CA LEU A 5 -0.56 -10.93 -0.31
C LEU A 5 0.33 -11.87 0.49
N PRO A 6 0.37 -11.74 1.82
CA PRO A 6 1.13 -12.63 2.69
C PRO A 6 0.67 -14.09 2.58
N PRO A 7 1.54 -15.06 2.98
CA PRO A 7 1.28 -16.48 2.73
C PRO A 7 0.16 -17.06 3.61
N TYR A 8 0.05 -16.63 4.85
CA TYR A 8 -0.94 -17.20 5.78
C TYR A 8 -2.33 -16.67 5.50
N ARG A 9 -3.31 -17.57 5.39
CA ARG A 9 -4.71 -17.24 5.22
C ARG A 9 -5.51 -17.81 6.38
N VAL A 10 -6.33 -16.97 6.98
CA VAL A 10 -7.38 -17.39 7.92
C VAL A 10 -8.68 -17.53 7.13
N ASP A 11 -9.32 -18.68 7.24
CA ASP A 11 -10.63 -18.95 6.69
C ASP A 11 -11.69 -18.46 7.66
N LEU A 12 -12.53 -17.52 7.24
CA LEU A 12 -13.52 -16.90 8.13
C LEU A 12 -14.71 -17.80 8.45
N GLN A 13 -15.02 -18.77 7.60
CA GLN A 13 -16.05 -19.75 7.95
C GLN A 13 -15.62 -20.61 9.14
N LYS A 14 -14.39 -21.13 9.09
CA LYS A 14 -13.81 -21.87 10.23
C LYS A 14 -13.65 -20.99 11.46
N TRP A 15 -13.27 -19.73 11.28
CA TRP A 15 -13.20 -18.79 12.39
C TRP A 15 -14.57 -18.60 13.05
N CYS A 16 -15.65 -18.49 12.28
CA CYS A 16 -17.03 -18.42 12.80
C CYS A 16 -17.41 -19.69 13.59
N GLU A 17 -17.04 -20.88 13.09
CA GLU A 17 -17.26 -22.15 13.80
C GLU A 17 -16.57 -22.16 15.17
N TRP A 18 -15.36 -21.62 15.27
CA TRP A 18 -14.60 -21.57 16.54
C TRP A 18 -15.11 -20.52 17.51
N THR A 19 -15.64 -19.42 17.01
CA THR A 19 -16.05 -18.26 17.83
C THR A 19 -17.55 -18.20 18.10
N GLY A 20 -18.35 -18.98 17.38
CA GLY A 20 -19.82 -18.91 17.42
C GLY A 20 -20.40 -17.70 16.69
N ALA A 21 -19.61 -17.02 15.84
CA ALA A 21 -20.05 -15.87 15.07
C ALA A 21 -20.95 -16.30 13.89
N ASP A 22 -21.85 -15.40 13.48
CA ASP A 22 -22.74 -15.63 12.33
C ASP A 22 -21.98 -15.55 11.02
N TRP A 23 -21.78 -16.71 10.39
CA TRP A 23 -21.06 -16.81 9.11
C TRP A 23 -21.73 -16.02 7.99
N GLN A 24 -23.03 -16.03 7.86
CA GLN A 24 -23.73 -15.34 6.77
C GLN A 24 -23.50 -13.84 6.86
N LYS A 25 -23.55 -13.28 8.07
CA LYS A 25 -23.27 -11.89 8.32
C LYS A 25 -21.78 -11.54 8.03
N ILE A 26 -20.86 -12.35 8.52
CA ILE A 26 -19.42 -12.12 8.31
C ILE A 26 -19.06 -12.21 6.82
N GLN A 27 -19.54 -13.23 6.13
CA GLN A 27 -19.27 -13.39 4.70
C GLN A 27 -19.79 -12.20 3.88
N HIS A 28 -20.98 -11.72 4.19
CA HIS A 28 -21.59 -10.61 3.48
C HIS A 28 -20.84 -9.28 3.69
N VAL A 29 -20.33 -9.03 4.88
CA VAL A 29 -19.70 -7.75 5.27
C VAL A 29 -18.19 -7.75 5.02
N VAL A 30 -17.52 -8.86 5.27
CA VAL A 30 -16.04 -8.95 5.27
C VAL A 30 -15.53 -9.79 4.11
N GLY A 31 -16.19 -10.92 3.78
CA GLY A 31 -15.76 -11.89 2.78
C GLY A 31 -15.32 -13.22 3.37
N ASP A 32 -14.51 -13.97 2.64
CA ASP A 32 -14.21 -15.38 2.94
C ASP A 32 -12.95 -15.58 3.81
N GLY A 33 -12.15 -14.56 4.02
CA GLY A 33 -10.93 -14.70 4.79
C GLY A 33 -10.00 -13.51 4.72
N PHE A 34 -8.99 -13.52 5.55
CA PHE A 34 -7.95 -12.50 5.58
C PHE A 34 -6.54 -13.11 5.56
N ARG A 35 -5.54 -12.28 5.26
CA ARG A 35 -4.14 -12.69 5.22
C ARG A 35 -3.37 -12.14 6.40
N LEU A 36 -2.42 -12.93 6.90
CA LEU A 36 -1.50 -12.55 7.97
C LEU A 36 -0.05 -12.65 7.51
N LEU A 37 0.77 -11.78 8.07
CA LEU A 37 2.21 -11.78 7.87
C LEU A 37 2.86 -13.04 8.45
N GLY A 38 3.93 -13.48 7.80
CA GLY A 38 4.89 -14.41 8.41
C GLY A 38 5.74 -13.72 9.49
N PRO A 39 6.40 -14.50 10.34
CA PRO A 39 7.20 -13.96 11.45
C PRO A 39 8.38 -13.10 10.98
N ASP A 40 8.87 -13.33 9.78
CA ASP A 40 9.96 -12.63 9.10
C ASP A 40 9.50 -11.50 8.18
N GLN A 41 8.20 -11.21 8.17
CA GLN A 41 7.60 -10.20 7.30
C GLN A 41 7.17 -8.95 8.05
N SER A 42 7.21 -7.83 7.36
CA SER A 42 6.75 -6.52 7.84
C SER A 42 5.95 -5.80 6.76
N VAL A 43 5.35 -4.67 7.10
CA VAL A 43 4.70 -3.79 6.12
C VAL A 43 5.69 -3.35 5.03
N TYR A 44 6.97 -3.17 5.39
CA TYR A 44 8.01 -2.76 4.46
C TYR A 44 8.39 -3.86 3.47
N THR A 45 8.53 -5.10 3.95
CA THR A 45 8.80 -6.25 3.06
C THR A 45 7.64 -6.51 2.11
N MET A 46 6.39 -6.33 2.53
CA MET A 46 5.22 -6.42 1.65
C MET A 46 5.26 -5.34 0.56
N ALA A 47 5.52 -4.09 0.95
CA ALA A 47 5.60 -2.96 0.03
C ALA A 47 6.72 -3.16 -1.01
N ALA A 48 7.92 -3.54 -0.56
CA ALA A 48 9.06 -3.81 -1.44
C ALA A 48 8.77 -4.97 -2.43
N ASN A 49 8.13 -6.04 -1.97
CA ASN A 49 7.71 -7.15 -2.84
C ASN A 49 6.66 -6.74 -3.88
N ALA A 50 5.67 -5.91 -3.50
CA ALA A 50 4.67 -5.41 -4.45
C ALA A 50 5.33 -4.54 -5.53
N LEU A 51 6.25 -3.66 -5.15
CA LEU A 51 7.03 -2.83 -6.07
C LEU A 51 7.95 -3.66 -6.98
N LEU A 52 8.66 -4.65 -6.43
CA LEU A 52 9.50 -5.55 -7.22
C LEU A 52 8.68 -6.32 -8.26
N ARG A 53 7.51 -6.82 -7.87
CA ARG A 53 6.56 -7.46 -8.81
C ARG A 53 6.09 -6.50 -9.88
N LEU A 54 5.79 -5.25 -9.53
CA LEU A 54 5.40 -4.22 -10.49
C LEU A 54 6.49 -4.00 -11.53
N ILE A 55 7.73 -3.78 -11.07
CA ILE A 55 8.88 -3.54 -11.95
C ILE A 55 9.13 -4.72 -12.88
N ARG A 56 9.15 -5.94 -12.34
CA ARG A 56 9.43 -7.14 -13.14
C ARG A 56 8.32 -7.51 -14.12
N ASN A 57 7.07 -7.43 -13.70
CA ASN A 57 5.95 -7.86 -14.53
C ASN A 57 5.66 -6.92 -15.70
N TYR A 58 6.07 -5.66 -15.59
CA TYR A 58 5.85 -4.65 -16.62
C TYR A 58 7.16 -4.12 -17.23
N GLU A 59 8.29 -4.76 -16.92
CA GLU A 59 9.61 -4.42 -17.45
C GLU A 59 9.94 -2.92 -17.30
N ILE A 60 9.61 -2.37 -16.12
CA ILE A 60 9.81 -0.96 -15.83
C ILE A 60 11.30 -0.71 -15.62
N ASP A 61 11.84 0.30 -16.29
CA ASP A 61 13.19 0.81 -16.00
C ASP A 61 13.21 1.52 -14.64
N PRO A 62 13.90 0.96 -13.61
CA PRO A 62 13.92 1.55 -12.28
C PRO A 62 14.58 2.93 -12.24
N THR A 63 15.49 3.22 -13.16
CA THR A 63 16.22 4.51 -13.22
C THR A 63 15.31 5.67 -13.62
N ARG A 64 14.16 5.39 -14.23
CA ARG A 64 13.15 6.39 -14.58
C ARG A 64 12.22 6.74 -13.42
N ILE A 65 12.22 5.96 -12.34
CA ILE A 65 11.37 6.23 -11.17
C ILE A 65 12.01 7.37 -10.37
N ARG A 66 11.34 8.54 -10.36
CA ARG A 66 11.77 9.77 -9.68
C ARG A 66 10.87 10.15 -8.50
N TYR A 67 9.81 9.40 -8.29
CA TYR A 67 8.90 9.56 -7.16
C TYR A 67 8.43 8.19 -6.66
N LEU A 68 8.68 7.87 -5.40
CA LEU A 68 8.21 6.65 -4.74
C LEU A 68 7.52 7.04 -3.44
N ALA A 69 6.21 6.91 -3.38
CA ALA A 69 5.44 7.24 -2.19
C ALA A 69 4.87 5.99 -1.51
N LEU A 70 4.96 5.96 -0.19
CA LEU A 70 4.30 4.96 0.66
C LEU A 70 3.07 5.60 1.33
N GLY A 71 1.91 4.96 1.19
CA GLY A 71 0.71 5.23 1.98
C GLY A 71 0.48 4.09 2.97
N THR A 72 0.47 4.39 4.26
CA THR A 72 0.32 3.38 5.33
C THR A 72 -0.21 3.99 6.61
N GLU A 73 -0.84 3.19 7.45
CA GLU A 73 -1.10 3.52 8.87
C GLU A 73 -0.31 2.60 9.82
N SER A 74 0.41 1.62 9.28
CA SER A 74 1.03 0.53 10.02
C SER A 74 2.54 0.67 10.18
N SER A 75 3.17 1.74 9.66
CA SER A 75 4.59 1.98 9.87
C SER A 75 4.87 2.30 11.33
N THR A 76 5.98 1.77 11.86
CA THR A 76 6.35 1.87 13.28
C THR A 76 7.51 2.84 13.53
N ASP A 77 8.05 3.42 12.46
CA ASP A 77 9.10 4.43 12.52
C ASP A 77 8.54 5.86 12.41
N ASN A 78 9.41 6.83 12.40
CA ASN A 78 9.05 8.26 12.30
C ASN A 78 8.77 8.71 10.87
N SER A 79 7.94 7.98 10.12
CA SER A 79 7.63 8.23 8.71
C SER A 79 8.83 8.08 7.78
N ALA A 80 9.76 7.17 8.13
CA ALA A 80 10.90 6.79 7.30
C ALA A 80 10.68 5.47 6.55
N GLY A 81 9.49 4.89 6.61
CA GLY A 81 9.16 3.61 5.98
C GLY A 81 9.33 3.61 4.47
N ALA A 82 9.01 4.71 3.81
CA ALA A 82 9.18 4.82 2.36
C ALA A 82 10.65 4.67 1.93
N ILE A 83 11.60 5.26 2.66
CA ILE A 83 13.03 5.13 2.34
C ILE A 83 13.55 3.73 2.71
N ILE A 84 13.01 3.10 3.75
CA ILE A 84 13.29 1.70 4.09
C ILE A 84 12.84 0.79 2.94
N VAL A 85 11.61 0.98 2.43
CA VAL A 85 11.08 0.24 1.28
C VAL A 85 11.95 0.43 0.04
N LYS A 86 12.37 1.68 -0.25
CA LYS A 86 13.31 1.95 -1.35
C LYS A 86 14.62 1.20 -1.18
N GLY A 87 15.21 1.21 0.02
CA GLY A 87 16.45 0.48 0.33
C GLY A 87 16.32 -1.02 0.06
N MET A 88 15.27 -1.66 0.59
CA MET A 88 14.98 -3.08 0.36
C MET A 88 14.79 -3.40 -1.14
N LEU A 89 14.07 -2.52 -1.85
CA LEU A 89 13.84 -2.67 -3.29
C LEU A 89 15.15 -2.56 -4.07
N ASP A 90 16.00 -1.57 -3.76
CA ASP A 90 17.30 -1.36 -4.40
C ASP A 90 18.24 -2.56 -4.20
N GLU A 91 18.24 -3.18 -3.02
CA GLU A 91 19.00 -4.40 -2.75
C GLU A 91 18.48 -5.58 -3.59
N ALA A 92 17.17 -5.77 -3.63
CA ALA A 92 16.55 -6.81 -4.44
C ALA A 92 16.81 -6.64 -5.94
N LEU A 93 16.75 -5.40 -6.45
CA LEU A 93 17.07 -5.09 -7.84
C LEU A 93 18.53 -5.41 -8.18
N ARG A 94 19.48 -5.01 -7.33
CA ARG A 94 20.92 -5.35 -7.51
C ARG A 94 21.17 -6.86 -7.50
N ALA A 95 20.51 -7.60 -6.59
CA ALA A 95 20.62 -9.05 -6.53
C ALA A 95 20.11 -9.74 -7.82
N LEU A 96 19.22 -9.09 -8.56
CA LEU A 96 18.71 -9.54 -9.85
C LEU A 96 19.50 -9.00 -11.05
N GLY A 97 20.60 -8.27 -10.82
CA GLY A 97 21.39 -7.63 -11.88
C GLY A 97 20.71 -6.42 -12.54
N LEU A 98 19.68 -5.85 -11.89
CA LEU A 98 18.96 -4.67 -12.34
C LEU A 98 19.52 -3.38 -11.68
N PRO A 99 19.42 -2.24 -12.35
CA PRO A 99 19.83 -0.97 -11.74
C PRO A 99 18.89 -0.61 -10.57
N PRO A 100 19.41 0.06 -9.52
CA PRO A 100 18.58 0.56 -8.44
C PRO A 100 17.69 1.73 -8.90
N ILE A 101 16.73 2.11 -8.08
CA ILE A 101 15.93 3.34 -8.26
C ILE A 101 16.85 4.56 -8.30
N ALA A 102 16.51 5.54 -9.13
CA ALA A 102 17.27 6.78 -9.28
C ALA A 102 17.62 7.43 -7.92
N ARG A 103 18.83 7.98 -7.80
CA ARG A 103 19.26 8.65 -6.55
C ARG A 103 18.52 9.96 -6.26
N ASN A 104 18.07 10.63 -7.33
CA ASN A 104 17.25 11.84 -7.25
C ASN A 104 15.74 11.54 -7.21
N CYS A 105 15.36 10.38 -6.70
CA CYS A 105 13.98 10.00 -6.45
C CYS A 105 13.49 10.63 -5.14
N GLU A 106 12.37 11.34 -5.18
CA GLU A 106 11.65 11.73 -3.97
C GLU A 106 10.96 10.53 -3.34
N VAL A 107 11.05 10.43 -1.99
CA VAL A 107 10.59 9.24 -1.26
C VAL A 107 9.71 9.62 -0.05
N PRO A 108 8.54 10.23 -0.26
CA PRO A 108 7.65 10.63 0.82
C PRO A 108 6.84 9.46 1.38
N GLU A 109 6.47 9.58 2.66
CA GLU A 109 5.50 8.71 3.32
C GLU A 109 4.27 9.50 3.75
N PHE A 110 3.10 8.95 3.49
CA PHE A 110 1.81 9.50 3.90
C PHE A 110 1.19 8.59 4.96
N LYS A 111 1.34 8.99 6.21
CA LYS A 111 0.78 8.30 7.36
C LYS A 111 -0.53 8.97 7.77
N HIS A 112 -1.62 8.57 7.15
CA HIS A 112 -2.93 9.18 7.34
C HIS A 112 -4.05 8.12 7.28
N ALA A 113 -4.03 7.17 8.19
CA ALA A 113 -5.01 6.08 8.23
C ALA A 113 -5.35 5.55 6.82
N CYS A 114 -6.61 5.25 6.53
CA CYS A 114 -7.05 4.73 5.24
C CYS A 114 -6.89 5.71 4.05
N LEU A 115 -6.56 6.99 4.30
CA LEU A 115 -6.37 8.01 3.26
C LEU A 115 -4.90 8.20 2.83
N GLY A 116 -3.93 7.56 3.50
CA GLY A 116 -2.52 7.69 3.18
C GLY A 116 -2.22 7.43 1.70
N GLY A 117 -2.78 6.35 1.15
CA GLY A 117 -2.64 6.01 -0.26
C GLY A 117 -3.25 7.02 -1.23
N ILE A 118 -4.37 7.65 -0.86
CA ILE A 118 -5.01 8.69 -1.68
C ILE A 118 -4.17 9.97 -1.69
N TYR A 119 -3.61 10.37 -0.54
CA TYR A 119 -2.69 11.51 -0.51
C TYR A 119 -1.40 11.23 -1.28
N ALA A 120 -0.84 10.03 -1.15
CA ALA A 120 0.31 9.59 -1.95
C ALA A 120 0.02 9.66 -3.46
N LEU A 121 -1.14 9.16 -3.89
CA LEU A 121 -1.58 9.20 -5.28
C LEU A 121 -1.75 10.64 -5.79
N LYS A 122 -2.44 11.50 -5.03
CA LYS A 122 -2.61 12.93 -5.39
C LYS A 122 -1.27 13.64 -5.51
N SER A 123 -0.33 13.37 -4.62
CA SER A 123 1.01 13.95 -4.63
C SER A 123 1.81 13.48 -5.84
N ALA A 124 1.79 12.18 -6.16
CA ALA A 124 2.45 11.62 -7.33
C ALA A 124 1.90 12.21 -8.65
N VAL A 125 0.56 12.39 -8.76
CA VAL A 125 -0.04 13.04 -9.93
C VAL A 125 0.41 14.50 -10.05
N ARG A 126 0.51 15.24 -8.94
CA ARG A 126 1.03 16.62 -8.95
C ARG A 126 2.49 16.66 -9.40
N PHE A 127 3.34 15.80 -8.84
CA PHE A 127 4.73 15.66 -9.24
C PHE A 127 4.85 15.46 -10.76
N LEU A 128 4.16 14.49 -11.33
CA LEU A 128 4.16 14.22 -12.79
C LEU A 128 3.58 15.36 -13.63
N SER A 129 2.75 16.23 -13.05
CA SER A 129 2.12 17.37 -13.74
C SER A 129 2.93 18.66 -13.65
N THR A 130 3.97 18.69 -12.80
CA THR A 130 4.77 19.90 -12.54
C THR A 130 6.25 19.69 -12.91
N ASP A 131 6.97 18.98 -12.05
CA ASP A 131 8.43 18.84 -12.09
C ASP A 131 8.92 17.40 -12.35
N GLY A 132 8.00 16.48 -12.65
CA GLY A 132 8.31 15.09 -12.96
C GLY A 132 8.86 14.85 -14.37
N ASP A 133 8.71 15.80 -15.30
CA ASP A 133 9.07 15.66 -16.71
C ASP A 133 8.61 14.31 -17.31
N ASP A 134 9.45 13.61 -18.05
CA ASP A 134 9.18 12.28 -18.61
C ASP A 134 9.48 11.12 -17.63
N SER A 135 9.53 11.40 -16.32
CA SER A 135 9.80 10.40 -15.30
C SER A 135 8.58 9.51 -14.99
N LEU A 136 8.82 8.50 -14.17
CA LEU A 136 7.78 7.64 -13.62
C LEU A 136 7.61 7.92 -12.14
N ALA A 137 6.39 7.78 -11.66
CA ALA A 137 6.09 7.75 -10.23
C ALA A 137 5.51 6.39 -9.85
N VAL A 138 5.85 5.92 -8.67
CA VAL A 138 5.24 4.73 -8.08
C VAL A 138 4.63 5.06 -6.73
N VAL A 139 3.44 4.53 -6.48
CA VAL A 139 2.76 4.62 -5.19
C VAL A 139 2.56 3.21 -4.68
N VAL A 140 2.94 2.95 -3.45
CA VAL A 140 2.65 1.69 -2.79
C VAL A 140 1.83 1.95 -1.53
N CYS A 141 0.73 1.20 -1.40
CA CYS A 141 -0.06 1.14 -0.17
C CYS A 141 0.22 -0.21 0.48
N ALA A 142 0.57 -0.21 1.75
CA ALA A 142 0.87 -1.43 2.47
C ALA A 142 0.47 -1.29 3.94
N ASP A 143 -0.38 -2.21 4.41
CA ASP A 143 -0.85 -2.19 5.79
C ASP A 143 -0.96 -3.58 6.38
N LYS A 144 -0.89 -3.63 7.71
CA LYS A 144 -1.29 -4.75 8.54
C LYS A 144 -2.25 -4.25 9.61
N ALA A 145 -3.46 -4.77 9.62
CA ALA A 145 -4.43 -4.53 10.67
C ALA A 145 -4.48 -5.77 11.57
N LEU A 146 -4.21 -5.58 12.85
CA LEU A 146 -4.33 -6.61 13.88
C LEU A 146 -5.23 -6.07 14.98
N TYR A 147 -6.23 -6.83 15.34
CA TYR A 147 -7.19 -6.46 16.37
C TYR A 147 -7.15 -7.46 17.53
N GLU A 148 -7.64 -7.03 18.68
CA GLU A 148 -7.75 -7.87 19.84
C GLU A 148 -8.63 -9.10 19.57
N ARG A 149 -8.18 -10.26 20.04
CA ARG A 149 -8.90 -11.52 19.87
C ARG A 149 -10.26 -11.44 20.58
N GLY A 150 -11.30 -11.84 19.87
CA GLY A 150 -12.70 -11.78 20.35
C GLY A 150 -13.33 -10.40 20.18
N SER A 151 -12.61 -9.38 19.70
CA SER A 151 -13.21 -8.07 19.40
C SER A 151 -14.04 -8.12 18.12
N SER A 152 -14.96 -7.16 17.98
CA SER A 152 -15.77 -7.01 16.75
C SER A 152 -14.92 -6.67 15.51
N GLY A 153 -13.69 -6.20 15.71
CA GLY A 153 -12.75 -5.91 14.64
C GLY A 153 -11.98 -7.14 14.13
N GLU A 154 -11.86 -8.19 14.92
CA GLU A 154 -11.02 -9.36 14.59
C GLU A 154 -11.27 -9.95 13.19
N PRO A 155 -12.51 -10.15 12.72
CA PRO A 155 -12.74 -10.69 11.38
C PRO A 155 -12.35 -9.73 10.24
N THR A 156 -12.18 -8.45 10.54
CA THR A 156 -11.79 -7.41 9.54
C THR A 156 -10.29 -7.17 9.47
N GLN A 157 -9.48 -7.89 10.26
CA GLN A 157 -8.03 -7.77 10.22
C GLN A 157 -7.44 -8.32 8.92
N GLY A 158 -6.19 -7.99 8.65
CA GLY A 158 -5.51 -8.47 7.46
C GLY A 158 -4.21 -7.76 7.16
N ALA A 159 -3.54 -8.23 6.12
CA ALA A 159 -2.31 -7.63 5.64
C ALA A 159 -2.19 -7.76 4.12
N GLY A 160 -1.60 -6.75 3.47
CA GLY A 160 -1.38 -6.75 2.04
C GLY A 160 -0.67 -5.49 1.57
N ALA A 161 -0.22 -5.52 0.32
CA ALA A 161 0.35 -4.36 -0.36
C ALA A 161 -0.12 -4.28 -1.80
N VAL A 162 -0.32 -3.05 -2.28
CA VAL A 162 -0.65 -2.72 -3.67
C VAL A 162 0.31 -1.67 -4.18
N ALA A 163 1.00 -1.96 -5.28
CA ALA A 163 1.87 -1.02 -5.97
C ALA A 163 1.23 -0.55 -7.29
N MET A 164 1.29 0.76 -7.55
CA MET A 164 0.74 1.42 -8.73
C MET A 164 1.84 2.18 -9.46
N LEU A 165 1.87 2.05 -10.79
CA LEU A 165 2.68 2.90 -11.66
C LEU A 165 1.84 4.06 -12.16
N LEU A 166 2.42 5.26 -12.13
CA LEU A 166 1.86 6.48 -12.70
C LEU A 166 2.83 7.05 -13.74
N GLU A 167 2.27 7.55 -14.82
CA GLU A 167 3.01 8.16 -15.93
C GLU A 167 2.22 9.34 -16.51
N ALA A 168 2.91 10.31 -17.13
CA ALA A 168 2.26 11.49 -17.71
C ALA A 168 1.35 11.15 -18.91
N LYS A 169 1.63 10.03 -19.60
CA LYS A 169 0.82 9.53 -20.73
C LYS A 169 0.21 8.17 -20.35
N PRO A 170 -0.84 8.12 -19.52
CA PRO A 170 -1.38 6.89 -19.00
C PRO A 170 -2.11 6.08 -20.08
N ARG A 171 -2.02 4.75 -19.98
CA ARG A 171 -2.66 3.82 -20.91
C ARG A 171 -3.94 3.18 -20.36
N LEU A 172 -4.09 3.12 -19.05
CA LEU A 172 -5.19 2.40 -18.40
C LEU A 172 -6.28 3.35 -17.88
N ALA A 173 -5.90 4.40 -17.14
CA ALA A 173 -6.82 5.37 -16.55
C ALA A 173 -6.16 6.73 -16.38
N THR A 174 -6.93 7.80 -16.51
CA THR A 174 -6.48 9.18 -16.31
C THR A 174 -7.07 9.74 -15.02
N ILE A 175 -6.24 10.38 -14.20
CA ILE A 175 -6.65 11.09 -12.99
C ILE A 175 -6.59 12.59 -13.24
N ASN A 176 -7.76 13.26 -13.22
CA ASN A 176 -7.84 14.70 -13.40
C ASN A 176 -8.07 15.39 -12.05
N LEU A 177 -7.00 15.96 -11.48
CA LEU A 177 -7.08 16.66 -10.19
C LEU A 177 -7.79 18.01 -10.24
N ARG A 178 -8.04 18.60 -11.43
CA ARG A 178 -8.77 19.87 -11.56
C ARG A 178 -10.24 19.74 -11.14
N HIS A 179 -10.79 18.52 -11.18
CA HIS A 179 -12.16 18.23 -10.76
C HIS A 179 -12.22 17.49 -9.41
N ALA A 180 -11.09 17.42 -8.68
CA ALA A 180 -11.05 16.78 -7.37
C ALA A 180 -11.62 17.71 -6.30
N GLY A 181 -12.65 17.25 -5.60
CA GLY A 181 -13.17 17.90 -4.40
C GLY A 181 -12.43 17.48 -3.15
N THR A 182 -12.44 18.33 -2.12
CA THR A 182 -11.94 18.01 -0.79
C THR A 182 -12.91 18.57 0.25
N ALA A 183 -13.27 17.73 1.23
CA ALA A 183 -14.03 18.15 2.40
C ALA A 183 -13.30 17.64 3.66
N SER A 184 -13.24 18.45 4.69
CA SER A 184 -12.65 18.10 5.97
C SER A 184 -13.55 18.57 7.10
N GLU A 185 -13.90 17.67 8.01
CA GLU A 185 -14.74 17.95 9.15
C GLU A 185 -14.24 17.19 10.38
N TYR A 186 -14.18 17.87 11.52
CA TYR A 186 -13.88 17.22 12.80
C TYR A 186 -15.14 16.57 13.37
N ARG A 187 -15.14 15.24 13.47
CA ARG A 187 -16.26 14.44 13.99
C ARG A 187 -15.82 13.49 15.12
N GLY A 188 -15.05 14.00 16.05
CA GLY A 188 -14.48 13.20 17.14
C GLY A 188 -15.52 12.47 17.99
N ILE A 189 -16.70 13.05 18.19
CA ILE A 189 -17.80 12.42 18.98
C ILE A 189 -18.43 11.25 18.24
N ASP A 190 -18.50 11.32 16.91
CA ASP A 190 -19.16 10.28 16.09
C ASP A 190 -18.21 9.14 15.75
N PHE A 191 -16.89 9.38 15.72
CA PHE A 191 -15.90 8.45 15.22
C PHE A 191 -15.14 7.67 16.30
N ARG A 192 -14.94 8.29 17.48
CA ARG A 192 -14.30 7.66 18.64
C ARG A 192 -15.09 7.98 19.90
N LYS A 193 -15.77 6.99 20.39
CA LYS A 193 -16.34 6.97 21.75
C LYS A 193 -15.40 6.21 22.67
#